data_5b4e28f5f405eff9c23f44ef34c0ca6f
#
_entry.id   5b4e28f5f405eff9c23f44ef34c0ca6f
#
_cell.length_a   1.000
_cell.length_b   1.000
_cell.length_c   1.000
_cell.angle_alpha   90.00
_cell.angle_beta   90.00
_cell.angle_gamma   90.00
#
_symmetry.space_group_name_H-M   'P 1'
#
loop_
_entity.id
_entity.type
_entity.pdbx_description
1 polymer ?
#
loop_
_entity_poly.entity_id
_entity_poly.type
_entity_poly.pdbx_seq_one_letter_code
_entity_poly.pdbx_strand_id
1 'polypeptide(L)'
;MKRHDKYDLVVVGGGHAGVEASLAAVNLGLKTLLVSMDEKSVGRTSCNPAIGGLAKGQMVKEVDVLGGVMGFFADQCTLQSKTLNKSKGRSVWSPRSQIDKLKYESVVQEYIKNSSLRVLGGEVVSVD
;
A
#
# COMPACT_ATOMS: atom_id res chain seq x y z
N MET A 1 6.95 -10.94 -20.12
CA MET A 1 7.95 -9.84 -20.16
C MET A 1 8.89 -10.09 -21.33
N LYS A 2 9.06 -9.12 -22.21
CA LYS A 2 10.08 -9.23 -23.26
C LYS A 2 11.46 -9.03 -22.63
N ARG A 3 12.46 -9.78 -23.08
CA ARG A 3 13.82 -9.85 -22.52
C ARG A 3 14.60 -8.52 -22.44
N HIS A 4 14.02 -7.39 -22.84
CA HIS A 4 14.66 -6.08 -22.92
C HIS A 4 13.76 -4.92 -22.44
N ASP A 5 12.70 -5.19 -21.66
CA ASP A 5 11.94 -4.11 -21.08
C ASP A 5 12.80 -3.41 -20.01
N LYS A 6 13.11 -2.13 -20.25
CA LYS A 6 13.84 -1.29 -19.27
C LYS A 6 12.83 -0.59 -18.37
N TYR A 7 13.11 -0.56 -17.10
CA TYR A 7 12.39 0.16 -16.07
C TYR A 7 13.32 1.12 -15.35
N ASP A 8 12.79 2.25 -14.91
CA ASP A 8 13.55 3.20 -14.09
C ASP A 8 13.62 2.71 -12.64
N LEU A 9 12.58 2.00 -12.19
CA LEU A 9 12.51 1.42 -10.86
C LEU A 9 11.85 0.03 -10.90
N VAL A 10 12.43 -0.90 -10.16
CA VAL A 10 11.82 -2.21 -9.86
C VAL A 10 11.61 -2.31 -8.36
N VAL A 11 10.37 -2.55 -7.94
CA VAL A 11 9.99 -2.76 -6.54
C VAL A 11 9.71 -4.24 -6.34
N VAL A 12 10.31 -4.85 -5.32
CA VAL A 12 10.13 -6.26 -4.99
C VAL A 12 9.29 -6.40 -3.74
N GLY A 13 8.14 -7.04 -3.88
CA GLY A 13 7.17 -7.29 -2.82
C GLY A 13 5.90 -6.43 -2.93
N GLY A 14 4.75 -7.09 -3.08
CA GLY A 14 3.43 -6.48 -3.29
C GLY A 14 2.67 -6.12 -2.00
N GLY A 15 3.34 -6.00 -0.85
CA GLY A 15 2.72 -5.52 0.39
C GLY A 15 2.47 -4.01 0.38
N HIS A 16 1.96 -3.47 1.49
CA HIS A 16 1.63 -2.04 1.58
C HIS A 16 2.81 -1.12 1.22
N ALA A 17 4.00 -1.41 1.73
CA ALA A 17 5.20 -0.63 1.43
C ALA A 17 5.57 -0.65 -0.06
N GLY A 18 5.45 -1.82 -0.70
CA GLY A 18 5.73 -1.95 -2.13
C GLY A 18 4.71 -1.23 -3.00
N VAL A 19 3.43 -1.27 -2.62
CA VAL A 19 2.36 -0.50 -3.29
C VAL A 19 2.62 1.00 -3.18
N GLU A 20 2.92 1.50 -1.97
CA GLU A 20 3.24 2.92 -1.75
C GLU A 20 4.46 3.36 -2.56
N ALA A 21 5.56 2.62 -2.49
CA ALA A 21 6.78 2.93 -3.22
C ALA A 21 6.55 2.94 -4.74
N SER A 22 5.82 1.95 -5.25
CA SER A 22 5.54 1.82 -6.68
C SER A 22 4.65 2.95 -7.20
N LEU A 23 3.59 3.29 -6.48
CA LEU A 23 2.68 4.36 -6.89
C LEU A 23 3.31 5.74 -6.72
N ALA A 24 4.14 5.96 -5.70
CA ALA A 24 4.92 7.19 -5.58
C ALA A 24 5.86 7.36 -6.78
N ALA A 25 6.56 6.30 -7.19
CA ALA A 25 7.44 6.34 -8.36
C ALA A 25 6.67 6.62 -9.67
N VAL A 26 5.51 6.00 -9.84
CA VAL A 26 4.61 6.26 -10.98
C VAL A 26 4.17 7.73 -11.00
N ASN A 27 3.79 8.28 -9.85
CA ASN A 27 3.39 9.68 -9.73
C ASN A 27 4.53 10.68 -10.05
N LEU A 28 5.78 10.25 -9.85
CA LEU A 28 6.97 10.99 -10.29
C LEU A 28 7.30 10.80 -11.78
N GLY A 29 6.49 10.05 -12.52
CA GLY A 29 6.68 9.80 -13.96
C GLY A 29 7.68 8.69 -14.28
N LEU A 30 8.10 7.89 -13.30
CA LEU A 30 9.04 6.80 -13.51
C LEU A 30 8.34 5.57 -14.08
N LYS A 31 8.96 4.91 -15.05
CA LYS A 31 8.52 3.61 -15.56
C LYS A 31 8.83 2.54 -14.53
N THR A 32 7.79 2.11 -13.81
CA THR A 32 7.94 1.27 -12.61
C THR A 32 7.39 -0.13 -12.84
N LEU A 33 8.11 -1.13 -12.32
CA LEU A 33 7.69 -2.52 -12.25
C LEU A 33 7.58 -2.94 -10.77
N LEU A 34 6.43 -3.49 -10.39
CA LEU A 34 6.23 -4.16 -9.11
C LEU A 34 6.27 -5.68 -9.32
N VAL A 35 7.17 -6.36 -8.65
CA VAL A 35 7.27 -7.82 -8.69
C VAL A 35 6.69 -8.40 -7.40
N SER A 36 5.75 -9.33 -7.53
CA SER A 36 5.15 -10.04 -6.40
C SER A 36 5.01 -11.52 -6.75
N MET A 37 5.16 -12.41 -5.77
CA MET A 37 4.97 -13.85 -6.00
C MET A 37 3.58 -14.17 -6.56
N ASP A 38 2.56 -13.44 -6.13
CA ASP A 38 1.20 -13.53 -6.63
C ASP A 38 0.65 -12.12 -6.89
N GLU A 39 0.35 -11.83 -8.15
CA GLU A 39 -0.20 -10.56 -8.60
C GLU A 39 -1.54 -10.23 -7.91
N LYS A 40 -2.35 -11.26 -7.65
CA LYS A 40 -3.66 -11.11 -7.01
C LYS A 40 -3.57 -10.76 -5.53
N SER A 41 -2.41 -10.99 -4.90
CA SER A 41 -2.18 -10.68 -3.49
C SER A 41 -1.61 -9.30 -3.25
N VAL A 42 -1.35 -8.53 -4.31
CA VAL A 42 -0.82 -7.16 -4.16
C VAL A 42 -1.79 -6.28 -3.39
N GLY A 43 -1.28 -5.58 -2.36
CA GLY A 43 -2.08 -4.74 -1.47
C GLY A 43 -2.89 -5.50 -0.42
N ARG A 44 -2.70 -6.82 -0.30
CA ARG A 44 -3.43 -7.63 0.69
C ARG A 44 -3.12 -7.22 2.13
N THR A 45 -4.17 -7.07 2.93
CA THR A 45 -4.05 -6.93 4.39
C THR A 45 -3.85 -8.30 5.03
N SER A 46 -2.60 -8.74 5.18
CA SER A 46 -2.24 -10.08 5.63
C SER A 46 -2.55 -10.35 7.11
N CYS A 47 -2.53 -9.30 7.94
CA CYS A 47 -2.75 -9.44 9.38
C CYS A 47 -4.20 -9.12 9.78
N ASN A 48 -4.39 -8.08 10.58
CA ASN A 48 -5.70 -7.65 11.08
C ASN A 48 -6.45 -6.84 10.01
N PRO A 49 -7.79 -6.87 9.99
CA PRO A 49 -8.60 -6.04 9.11
C PRO A 49 -8.63 -4.58 9.59
N ALA A 50 -7.46 -3.98 9.79
CA ALA A 50 -7.35 -2.63 10.31
C ALA A 50 -6.10 -1.91 9.77
N ILE A 51 -6.28 -0.64 9.45
CA ILE A 51 -5.22 0.31 9.10
C ILE A 51 -5.05 1.28 10.25
N GLY A 52 -3.79 1.52 10.64
CA GLY A 52 -3.44 2.34 11.78
C GLY A 52 -3.29 1.56 13.10
N GLY A 53 -3.41 2.26 14.22
CA GLY A 53 -3.09 1.74 15.55
C GLY A 53 -1.84 2.38 16.13
N LEU A 54 -1.32 1.84 17.25
CA LEU A 54 -0.13 2.38 17.92
C LEU A 54 1.07 2.41 16.97
N ALA A 55 1.74 3.55 16.87
CA ALA A 55 2.79 3.89 15.92
C ALA A 55 2.35 3.87 14.44
N LYS A 56 1.61 2.85 14.01
CA LYS A 56 1.14 2.73 12.61
C LYS A 56 0.21 3.86 12.19
N GLY A 57 -0.67 4.34 13.08
CA GLY A 57 -1.59 5.43 12.77
C GLY A 57 -0.89 6.74 12.48
N GLN A 58 0.21 7.02 13.16
CA GLN A 58 1.05 8.18 12.90
C GLN A 58 1.75 8.04 11.55
N MET A 59 2.35 6.88 11.27
CA MET A 59 3.01 6.60 9.99
C MET A 59 2.06 6.71 8.81
N VAL A 60 0.84 6.18 8.92
CA VAL A 60 -0.17 6.30 7.85
C VAL A 60 -0.50 7.76 7.56
N LYS A 61 -0.62 8.62 8.60
CA LYS A 61 -0.84 10.05 8.41
C LYS A 61 0.33 10.76 7.75
N GLU A 62 1.56 10.40 8.13
CA GLU A 62 2.76 10.97 7.51
C GLU A 62 2.85 10.59 6.04
N VAL A 63 2.59 9.33 5.71
CA VAL A 63 2.54 8.84 4.32
C VAL A 63 1.44 9.54 3.54
N ASP A 64 0.24 9.72 4.12
CA ASP A 64 -0.89 10.42 3.51
C ASP A 64 -0.56 11.87 3.16
N VAL A 65 0.07 12.61 4.07
CA VAL A 65 0.53 14.00 3.84
C VAL A 65 1.56 14.08 2.71
N LEU A 66 2.37 13.04 2.52
CA LEU A 66 3.34 12.94 1.43
C LEU A 66 2.71 12.48 0.09
N GLY A 67 1.39 12.31 0.04
CA GLY A 67 0.67 11.88 -1.16
C GLY A 67 0.57 10.36 -1.33
N GLY A 68 0.75 9.59 -0.24
CA GLY A 68 0.55 8.15 -0.24
C GLY A 68 -0.92 7.76 -0.37
N VAL A 69 -1.15 6.50 -0.68
CA VAL A 69 -2.48 5.99 -1.06
C VAL A 69 -3.14 5.11 0.00
N MET A 70 -2.40 4.66 1.02
CA MET A 70 -2.94 3.74 2.03
C MET A 70 -4.10 4.35 2.82
N GLY A 71 -3.98 5.61 3.23
CA GLY A 71 -5.05 6.34 3.91
C GLY A 71 -6.28 6.47 3.03
N PHE A 72 -6.09 6.88 1.79
CA PHE A 72 -7.15 6.99 0.79
C PHE A 72 -7.89 5.67 0.54
N PHE A 73 -7.19 4.56 0.40
CA PHE A 73 -7.82 3.24 0.25
C PHE A 73 -8.55 2.81 1.54
N ALA A 74 -7.95 3.08 2.70
CA ALA A 74 -8.56 2.75 3.98
C ALA A 74 -9.88 3.47 4.16
N ASP A 75 -9.96 4.75 3.83
CA ASP A 75 -11.18 5.56 3.96
C ASP A 75 -12.34 5.00 3.13
N GLN A 76 -12.07 4.50 1.93
CA GLN A 76 -13.08 3.87 1.08
C GLN A 76 -13.60 2.53 1.62
N CYS A 77 -12.84 1.87 2.49
CA CYS A 77 -13.11 0.52 2.98
C CYS A 77 -13.38 0.47 4.48
N THR A 78 -13.40 1.63 5.16
CA THR A 78 -13.59 1.72 6.60
C THR A 78 -15.00 1.31 6.99
N LEU A 79 -15.08 0.34 7.90
CA LEU A 79 -16.30 -0.08 8.57
C LEU A 79 -16.49 0.69 9.89
N GLN A 80 -15.40 0.93 10.61
CA GLN A 80 -15.39 1.64 11.89
C GLN A 80 -14.05 2.32 12.12
N SER A 81 -14.07 3.56 12.58
CA SER A 81 -12.89 4.31 13.01
C SER A 81 -12.88 4.52 14.52
N LYS A 82 -11.71 4.40 15.13
CA LYS A 82 -11.45 4.66 16.54
C LYS A 82 -10.17 5.45 16.72
N THR A 83 -10.13 6.32 17.73
CA THR A 83 -8.88 6.88 18.23
C THR A 83 -8.50 6.15 19.48
N LEU A 84 -7.34 5.48 19.45
CA LEU A 84 -6.75 4.76 20.58
C LEU A 84 -6.06 5.73 21.52
N ASN A 85 -5.90 5.32 22.78
CA ASN A 85 -5.15 6.07 23.81
C ASN A 85 -5.71 7.45 24.17
N LYS A 86 -7.00 7.70 23.98
CA LYS A 86 -7.62 8.99 24.32
C LYS A 86 -7.39 9.42 25.77
N SER A 87 -7.31 8.47 26.70
CA SER A 87 -7.05 8.72 28.12
C SER A 87 -5.58 9.04 28.45
N LYS A 88 -4.65 8.84 27.52
CA LYS A 88 -3.21 8.96 27.74
C LYS A 88 -2.57 10.23 27.18
N GLY A 89 -3.39 11.19 26.76
CA GLY A 89 -2.94 12.46 26.21
C GLY A 89 -2.82 12.49 24.68
N ARG A 90 -2.89 13.68 24.12
CA ARG A 90 -2.97 13.90 22.65
C ARG A 90 -1.75 13.40 21.88
N SER A 91 -0.57 13.45 22.48
CA SER A 91 0.69 13.01 21.84
C SER A 91 0.71 11.53 21.48
N VAL A 92 -0.11 10.71 22.17
CA VAL A 92 -0.18 9.27 21.92
C VAL A 92 -1.52 8.82 21.30
N TRP A 93 -2.34 9.78 20.91
CA TRP A 93 -3.57 9.46 20.17
C TRP A 93 -3.21 8.83 18.83
N SER A 94 -3.78 7.67 18.57
CA SER A 94 -3.49 6.91 17.37
C SER A 94 -4.77 6.52 16.65
N PRO A 95 -4.99 7.00 15.42
CA PRO A 95 -6.14 6.59 14.64
C PRO A 95 -6.02 5.13 14.22
N ARG A 96 -7.13 4.43 14.25
CA ARG A 96 -7.26 3.07 13.76
C ARG A 96 -8.59 2.91 13.06
N SER A 97 -8.55 2.49 11.80
CA SER A 97 -9.72 2.16 11.00
C SER A 97 -9.81 0.66 10.82
N GLN A 98 -10.94 0.08 11.22
CA GLN A 98 -11.28 -1.29 10.85
C GLN A 98 -11.82 -1.26 9.43
N ILE A 99 -11.28 -2.11 8.58
CA ILE A 99 -11.59 -2.13 7.15
C ILE A 99 -12.19 -3.46 6.71
N ASP A 100 -12.97 -3.43 5.65
CA ASP A 100 -13.32 -4.60 4.87
C ASP A 100 -12.09 -5.04 4.04
N LYS A 101 -11.50 -6.18 4.38
CA LYS A 101 -10.29 -6.70 3.73
C LYS A 101 -10.48 -6.95 2.24
N LEU A 102 -11.59 -7.56 1.87
CA LEU A 102 -11.88 -7.92 0.47
C LEU A 102 -12.09 -6.66 -0.36
N LYS A 103 -12.83 -5.71 0.19
CA LYS A 103 -13.04 -4.42 -0.45
C LYS A 103 -11.73 -3.64 -0.59
N TYR A 104 -10.87 -3.64 0.44
CA TYR A 104 -9.57 -2.98 0.40
C TYR A 104 -8.68 -3.56 -0.71
N GLU A 105 -8.56 -4.90 -0.75
CA GLU A 105 -7.79 -5.58 -1.79
C GLU A 105 -8.32 -5.25 -3.20
N SER A 106 -9.64 -5.27 -3.38
CA SER A 106 -10.30 -4.92 -4.64
C SER A 106 -10.02 -3.47 -5.06
N VAL A 107 -10.12 -2.50 -4.14
CA VAL A 107 -9.86 -1.08 -4.42
C VAL A 107 -8.40 -0.86 -4.81
N VAL A 108 -7.46 -1.49 -4.11
CA VAL A 108 -6.03 -1.42 -4.46
C VAL A 108 -5.77 -1.99 -5.84
N GLN A 109 -6.31 -3.17 -6.15
CA GLN A 109 -6.15 -3.83 -7.44
C GLN A 109 -6.72 -2.98 -8.60
N GLU A 110 -7.90 -2.42 -8.40
CA GLU A 110 -8.53 -1.55 -9.38
C GLU A 110 -7.72 -0.27 -9.63
N TYR A 111 -7.22 0.34 -8.56
CA TYR A 111 -6.39 1.54 -8.67
C TYR A 111 -5.09 1.26 -9.43
N ILE A 112 -4.41 0.17 -9.10
CA ILE A 112 -3.18 -0.27 -9.79
C ILE A 112 -3.47 -0.52 -11.28
N LYS A 113 -4.56 -1.22 -11.59
CA LYS A 113 -4.97 -1.53 -12.97
C LYS A 113 -5.22 -0.28 -13.81
N ASN A 114 -5.71 0.79 -13.20
CA ASN A 114 -5.98 2.08 -13.85
C ASN A 114 -4.74 3.01 -13.86
N SER A 115 -3.65 2.62 -13.23
CA SER A 115 -2.36 3.34 -13.24
C SER A 115 -1.44 2.86 -14.35
N SER A 116 -0.30 3.53 -14.53
CA SER A 116 0.78 3.07 -15.43
C SER A 116 1.72 2.04 -14.78
N LEU A 117 1.45 1.62 -13.54
CA LEU A 117 2.23 0.62 -12.84
C LEU A 117 2.11 -0.75 -13.53
N ARG A 118 3.25 -1.35 -13.86
CA ARG A 118 3.28 -2.75 -14.29
C ARG A 118 3.48 -3.66 -13.09
N VAL A 119 2.65 -4.69 -13.01
CA VAL A 119 2.80 -5.77 -12.02
C VAL A 119 3.24 -7.04 -12.75
N LEU A 120 4.16 -7.76 -12.13
CA LEU A 120 4.66 -9.05 -12.61
C LEU A 120 4.60 -10.09 -11.49
N GLY A 121 3.94 -11.21 -11.77
CA GLY A 121 3.97 -12.39 -10.90
C GLY A 121 5.29 -13.13 -11.05
N GLY A 122 6.02 -13.31 -9.96
CA GLY A 122 7.29 -14.03 -9.99
C GLY A 122 8.07 -13.91 -8.69
N GLU A 123 9.11 -14.73 -8.58
CA GLU A 123 10.06 -14.72 -7.47
C GLU A 123 11.38 -14.08 -7.93
N VAL A 124 11.88 -13.13 -7.14
CA VAL A 124 13.21 -12.55 -7.34
C VAL A 124 14.21 -13.37 -6.55
N VAL A 125 15.11 -14.03 -7.27
CA VAL A 125 16.10 -14.95 -6.68
C VAL A 125 17.50 -14.33 -6.57
N SER A 126 17.81 -13.31 -7.38
CA SER A 126 19.07 -12.57 -7.32
C SER A 126 18.92 -11.16 -7.89
N VAL A 127 19.83 -10.30 -7.51
CA VAL A 127 20.03 -8.96 -8.08
C VAL A 127 21.51 -8.84 -8.42
N ASP A 128 21.81 -8.60 -9.68
CA ASP A 128 23.17 -8.45 -10.19
C ASP A 128 23.61 -6.99 -10.26
#